data_6909faaff5c012c2e300f61427b5bfe8
#
_entry.id   6909faaff5c012c2e300f61427b5bfe8
#
_cell.length_a   1.000
_cell.length_b   1.000
_cell.length_c   1.000
_cell.angle_alpha   90.00
_cell.angle_beta   90.00
_cell.angle_gamma   90.00
#
_symmetry.space_group_name_H-M   'P 1'
#
loop_
_entity.id
_entity.type
_entity.pdbx_description
1 polymer ?
#
loop_
_entity_poly.entity_id
_entity_poly.type
_entity_poly.pdbx_seq_one_letter_code
_entity_poly.pdbx_strand_id
1 'polypeptide(L)'
;LENPVKYAHIVTSTTHKTLRGPRGGVIMMGKDFPNPWGKTTPKGEIKMMSQLLDSAVFPGVQGGPLEHVIAAKAVAFGEILQPEFKEYAHQVVLNAKALADALQKQGFKILTGGTDNHLMLADLRKKNITGKELQTKLDEVHITVNKNAIPNDPQKPGVTSGVRIGTPACTTRGFTPEDMPVVADCIDKIATDYEANREAVLAAVAELVRKHPIYE
;
A
#
# COMPACT_ATOMS: atom_id res chain seq x y z
N LEU A 1 6.26 -11.60 -6.21
CA LEU A 1 6.42 -10.75 -7.40
C LEU A 1 7.87 -10.75 -7.84
N GLU A 2 8.12 -10.59 -9.15
CA GLU A 2 9.48 -10.50 -9.67
C GLU A 2 10.16 -9.18 -9.30
N ASN A 3 11.50 -9.22 -9.22
CA ASN A 3 12.30 -8.05 -8.90
C ASN A 3 12.35 -7.10 -10.11
N PRO A 4 11.81 -5.88 -10.04
CA PRO A 4 11.75 -4.94 -11.15
C PRO A 4 13.13 -4.46 -11.64
N VAL A 5 14.16 -4.56 -10.82
CA VAL A 5 15.55 -4.17 -11.19
C VAL A 5 16.08 -5.00 -12.37
N LYS A 6 15.48 -6.17 -12.65
CA LYS A 6 15.83 -6.99 -13.82
C LYS A 6 15.35 -6.37 -15.14
N TYR A 7 14.31 -5.54 -15.09
CA TYR A 7 13.60 -5.03 -16.29
C TYR A 7 13.72 -3.52 -16.46
N ALA A 8 14.04 -2.79 -15.40
CA ALA A 8 14.15 -1.34 -15.41
C ALA A 8 15.58 -0.89 -15.10
N HIS A 9 16.03 0.15 -15.77
CA HIS A 9 17.34 0.77 -15.52
C HIS A 9 17.43 1.37 -14.12
N ILE A 10 16.34 1.99 -13.67
CA ILE A 10 16.20 2.63 -12.36
C ILE A 10 14.84 2.26 -11.78
N VAL A 11 14.81 1.91 -10.50
CA VAL A 11 13.60 1.62 -9.74
C VAL A 11 13.55 2.52 -8.53
N THR A 12 12.43 3.19 -8.32
CA THR A 12 12.19 3.98 -7.11
C THR A 12 11.08 3.34 -6.28
N SER A 13 11.22 3.39 -4.97
CA SER A 13 10.23 2.90 -4.04
C SER A 13 10.22 3.70 -2.75
N THR A 14 9.28 3.39 -1.88
CA THR A 14 9.19 3.95 -0.53
C THR A 14 9.59 2.91 0.51
N THR A 15 10.20 3.35 1.59
CA THR A 15 10.60 2.45 2.69
C THR A 15 9.51 2.25 3.74
N HIS A 16 8.50 3.11 3.79
CA HIS A 16 7.48 3.21 4.84
C HIS A 16 6.12 2.55 4.51
N LYS A 17 6.04 1.75 3.46
CA LYS A 17 4.82 1.01 3.09
C LYS A 17 4.99 -0.47 3.42
N THR A 18 4.85 -1.36 2.47
CA THR A 18 4.99 -2.82 2.68
C THR A 18 6.34 -3.22 3.28
N LEU A 19 7.40 -2.44 3.04
CA LEU A 19 8.71 -2.67 3.65
C LEU A 19 8.76 -2.35 5.16
N ARG A 20 7.74 -1.73 5.74
CA ARG A 20 7.59 -1.44 7.18
C ARG A 20 8.73 -0.61 7.80
N GLY A 21 9.48 0.12 6.98
CA GLY A 21 10.58 0.97 7.41
C GLY A 21 10.16 2.41 7.74
N PRO A 22 11.10 3.28 8.05
CA PRO A 22 10.85 4.68 8.31
C PRO A 22 10.39 5.40 7.03
N ARG A 23 9.75 6.55 7.18
CA ARG A 23 9.36 7.39 6.05
C ARG A 23 10.58 7.82 5.24
N GLY A 24 10.55 7.53 3.94
CA GLY A 24 11.63 7.85 3.03
C GLY A 24 11.46 7.16 1.67
N GLY A 25 12.38 7.49 0.78
CA GLY A 25 12.50 6.85 -0.53
C GLY A 25 13.75 5.97 -0.62
N VAL A 26 13.77 5.14 -1.64
CA VAL A 26 14.94 4.37 -2.08
C VAL A 26 15.01 4.40 -3.60
N ILE A 27 16.20 4.57 -4.14
CA ILE A 27 16.50 4.47 -5.57
C ILE A 27 17.42 3.27 -5.75
N MET A 28 17.06 2.38 -6.66
CA MET A 28 17.78 1.16 -6.91
C MET A 28 18.17 1.06 -8.38
N MET A 29 19.34 0.52 -8.64
CA MET A 29 19.87 0.26 -9.97
C MET A 29 20.50 -1.14 -9.97
N GLY A 30 20.16 -1.97 -10.95
CA GLY A 30 20.74 -3.30 -11.06
C GLY A 30 22.15 -3.29 -11.61
N LYS A 31 22.41 -2.36 -12.52
CA LYS A 31 23.69 -2.19 -13.20
C LYS A 31 23.89 -0.73 -13.53
N ASP A 32 25.08 -0.19 -13.24
CA ASP A 32 25.42 1.19 -13.60
C ASP A 32 25.73 1.30 -15.09
N PHE A 33 25.50 2.47 -15.66
CA PHE A 33 25.68 2.73 -17.09
C PHE A 33 26.03 4.21 -17.37
N PRO A 34 26.71 4.52 -18.49
CA PRO A 34 26.96 5.89 -18.91
C PRO A 34 25.63 6.65 -19.11
N ASN A 35 25.55 7.90 -18.63
CA ASN A 35 24.34 8.68 -18.79
C ASN A 35 24.03 8.96 -20.28
N PRO A 36 22.74 8.84 -20.70
CA PRO A 36 22.36 9.00 -22.11
C PRO A 36 22.35 10.47 -22.60
N TRP A 37 22.54 11.43 -21.72
CA TRP A 37 22.50 12.86 -22.01
C TRP A 37 23.88 13.45 -22.30
N GLY A 38 24.94 12.64 -22.39
CA GLY A 38 26.31 13.09 -22.69
C GLY A 38 26.90 14.02 -21.62
N LYS A 39 26.39 14.03 -20.39
CA LYS A 39 26.94 14.84 -19.30
C LYS A 39 28.32 14.33 -18.91
N THR A 40 29.30 15.24 -18.82
CA THR A 40 30.69 14.90 -18.52
C THR A 40 31.14 15.43 -17.16
N THR A 41 32.22 14.86 -16.66
CA THR A 41 33.03 15.42 -15.57
C THR A 41 33.82 16.64 -16.06
N PRO A 42 34.44 17.46 -15.18
CA PRO A 42 35.35 18.53 -15.59
C PRO A 42 36.56 18.05 -16.40
N LYS A 43 36.89 16.77 -16.36
CA LYS A 43 37.96 16.15 -17.14
C LYS A 43 37.49 15.66 -18.52
N GLY A 44 36.22 15.86 -18.88
CA GLY A 44 35.64 15.42 -20.16
C GLY A 44 35.19 13.98 -20.23
N GLU A 45 35.25 13.21 -19.12
CA GLU A 45 34.79 11.83 -19.05
C GLU A 45 33.28 11.79 -18.92
N ILE A 46 32.58 10.86 -19.59
CA ILE A 46 31.13 10.69 -19.44
C ILE A 46 30.80 10.22 -18.02
N LYS A 47 29.91 10.95 -17.34
CA LYS A 47 29.42 10.56 -16.01
C LYS A 47 28.59 9.30 -16.10
N MET A 48 28.75 8.42 -15.12
CA MET A 48 27.87 7.28 -14.91
C MET A 48 26.52 7.74 -14.35
N MET A 49 25.49 6.92 -14.53
CA MET A 49 24.14 7.25 -14.06
C MET A 49 24.07 7.39 -12.55
N SER A 50 24.80 6.54 -11.81
CA SER A 50 24.93 6.65 -10.34
C SER A 50 25.39 8.04 -9.90
N GLN A 51 26.42 8.59 -10.55
CA GLN A 51 26.93 9.93 -10.21
C GLN A 51 25.91 11.05 -10.45
N LEU A 52 25.04 10.89 -11.45
CA LEU A 52 23.95 11.85 -11.67
C LEU A 52 22.85 11.70 -10.63
N LEU A 53 22.50 10.48 -10.23
CA LEU A 53 21.52 10.22 -9.18
C LEU A 53 22.00 10.73 -7.82
N ASP A 54 23.24 10.44 -7.46
CA ASP A 54 23.85 10.94 -6.22
C ASP A 54 23.83 12.46 -6.15
N SER A 55 24.24 13.11 -7.24
CA SER A 55 24.23 14.58 -7.35
C SER A 55 22.81 15.16 -7.34
N ALA A 56 21.82 14.45 -7.87
CA ALA A 56 20.43 14.88 -7.84
C ALA A 56 19.83 14.76 -6.43
N VAL A 57 20.23 13.75 -5.67
CA VAL A 57 19.82 13.60 -4.28
C VAL A 57 20.55 14.63 -3.41
N PHE A 58 21.86 14.64 -3.43
CA PHE A 58 22.68 15.60 -2.67
C PHE A 58 23.78 16.19 -3.57
N PRO A 59 23.88 17.52 -3.69
CA PRO A 59 23.09 18.54 -2.99
C PRO A 59 21.79 18.97 -3.73
N GLY A 60 21.34 18.19 -4.75
CA GLY A 60 20.26 18.62 -5.65
C GLY A 60 18.94 18.93 -4.95
N VAL A 61 18.42 18.01 -4.14
CA VAL A 61 17.13 18.18 -3.42
C VAL A 61 17.24 18.00 -1.91
N GLN A 62 18.35 17.46 -1.40
CA GLN A 62 18.56 17.22 0.04
C GLN A 62 19.80 17.95 0.54
N GLY A 63 19.85 18.17 1.86
CA GLY A 63 20.99 18.73 2.59
C GLY A 63 21.60 17.70 3.52
N GLY A 64 21.89 18.10 4.78
CA GLY A 64 22.44 17.21 5.80
C GLY A 64 21.56 15.95 5.99
N PRO A 65 22.16 14.75 6.01
CA PRO A 65 21.42 13.51 6.09
C PRO A 65 20.74 13.33 7.45
N LEU A 66 19.53 12.76 7.45
CA LEU A 66 18.83 12.33 8.66
C LEU A 66 19.36 10.95 9.06
N GLU A 67 20.46 10.89 9.78
CA GLU A 67 21.19 9.65 10.08
C GLU A 67 20.33 8.64 10.86
N HIS A 68 19.46 9.11 11.78
CA HIS A 68 18.51 8.24 12.48
C HIS A 68 17.52 7.55 11.52
N VAL A 69 17.08 8.22 10.43
CA VAL A 69 16.26 7.61 9.40
C VAL A 69 17.07 6.60 8.59
N ILE A 70 18.32 6.89 8.27
CA ILE A 70 19.22 5.97 7.57
C ILE A 70 19.46 4.72 8.40
N ALA A 71 19.74 4.87 9.69
CA ALA A 71 19.89 3.74 10.61
C ALA A 71 18.60 2.90 10.70
N ALA A 72 17.45 3.55 10.81
CA ALA A 72 16.15 2.86 10.81
C ALA A 72 15.87 2.11 9.49
N LYS A 73 16.29 2.65 8.34
CA LYS A 73 16.23 1.93 7.06
C LYS A 73 17.12 0.68 7.06
N ALA A 74 18.33 0.79 7.63
CA ALA A 74 19.24 -0.35 7.72
C ALA A 74 18.64 -1.49 8.57
N VAL A 75 18.02 -1.16 9.70
CA VAL A 75 17.30 -2.13 10.54
C VAL A 75 16.15 -2.77 9.75
N ALA A 76 15.29 -1.96 9.11
CA ALA A 76 14.17 -2.45 8.32
C ALA A 76 14.63 -3.37 7.17
N PHE A 77 15.72 -3.03 6.49
CA PHE A 77 16.27 -3.88 5.43
C PHE A 77 16.87 -5.18 5.98
N GLY A 78 17.47 -5.15 7.18
CA GLY A 78 17.90 -6.34 7.90
C GLY A 78 16.74 -7.29 8.21
N GLU A 79 15.60 -6.76 8.68
CA GLU A 79 14.38 -7.53 8.93
C GLU A 79 13.80 -8.14 7.63
N ILE A 80 13.81 -7.38 6.52
CA ILE A 80 13.33 -7.85 5.21
C ILE A 80 14.12 -9.05 4.67
N LEU A 81 15.38 -9.18 5.05
CA LEU A 81 16.24 -10.30 4.66
C LEU A 81 15.93 -11.58 5.43
N GLN A 82 15.17 -11.50 6.53
CA GLN A 82 14.82 -12.67 7.32
C GLN A 82 13.68 -13.49 6.67
N PRO A 83 13.64 -14.82 6.90
CA PRO A 83 12.56 -15.69 6.38
C PRO A 83 11.16 -15.23 6.76
N GLU A 84 10.97 -14.69 7.96
CA GLU A 84 9.70 -14.24 8.51
C GLU A 84 9.07 -13.13 7.68
N PHE A 85 9.88 -12.28 7.06
CA PHE A 85 9.36 -11.25 6.17
C PHE A 85 8.76 -11.84 4.89
N LYS A 86 9.31 -12.94 4.40
CA LYS A 86 8.76 -13.66 3.24
C LYS A 86 7.42 -14.30 3.58
N GLU A 87 7.29 -14.86 4.77
CA GLU A 87 6.03 -15.41 5.29
C GLU A 87 4.98 -14.29 5.43
N TYR A 88 5.36 -13.17 6.05
CA TYR A 88 4.51 -11.98 6.13
C TYR A 88 4.03 -11.52 4.74
N ALA A 89 4.94 -11.37 3.79
CA ALA A 89 4.59 -10.91 2.44
C ALA A 89 3.64 -11.88 1.72
N HIS A 90 3.79 -13.18 1.95
CA HIS A 90 2.87 -14.21 1.45
C HIS A 90 1.49 -14.10 2.12
N GLN A 91 1.46 -13.95 3.44
CA GLN A 91 0.22 -13.76 4.21
C GLN A 91 -0.56 -12.52 3.77
N VAL A 92 0.15 -11.42 3.45
CA VAL A 92 -0.49 -10.20 2.89
C VAL A 92 -1.30 -10.53 1.63
N VAL A 93 -0.73 -11.33 0.72
CA VAL A 93 -1.41 -11.71 -0.53
C VAL A 93 -2.57 -12.66 -0.27
N LEU A 94 -2.42 -13.61 0.64
CA LEU A 94 -3.51 -14.53 1.03
C LEU A 94 -4.69 -13.74 1.63
N ASN A 95 -4.43 -12.84 2.54
CA ASN A 95 -5.44 -11.97 3.13
C ASN A 95 -6.12 -11.10 2.06
N ALA A 96 -5.35 -10.52 1.13
CA ALA A 96 -5.92 -9.71 0.06
C ALA A 96 -6.84 -10.52 -0.86
N LYS A 97 -6.47 -11.75 -1.22
CA LYS A 97 -7.32 -12.65 -2.01
C LYS A 97 -8.61 -12.99 -1.26
N ALA A 98 -8.49 -13.39 0.01
CA ALA A 98 -9.66 -13.74 0.84
C ALA A 98 -10.62 -12.54 1.00
N LEU A 99 -10.07 -11.32 1.20
CA LEU A 99 -10.87 -10.11 1.30
C LEU A 99 -11.55 -9.76 -0.03
N ALA A 100 -10.84 -9.89 -1.16
CA ALA A 100 -11.41 -9.64 -2.48
C ALA A 100 -12.58 -10.60 -2.78
N ASP A 101 -12.41 -11.90 -2.48
CA ASP A 101 -13.44 -12.91 -2.65
C ASP A 101 -14.65 -12.64 -1.75
N ALA A 102 -14.42 -12.26 -0.48
CA ALA A 102 -15.49 -11.93 0.46
C ALA A 102 -16.28 -10.68 0.01
N LEU A 103 -15.58 -9.61 -0.41
CA LEU A 103 -16.23 -8.40 -0.94
C LEU A 103 -17.04 -8.68 -2.21
N GLN A 104 -16.57 -9.53 -3.10
CA GLN A 104 -17.32 -9.93 -4.31
C GLN A 104 -18.60 -10.71 -3.95
N LYS A 105 -18.55 -11.59 -2.94
CA LYS A 105 -19.74 -12.27 -2.41
C LYS A 105 -20.76 -11.29 -1.83
N GLN A 106 -20.32 -10.15 -1.29
CA GLN A 106 -21.18 -9.06 -0.82
C GLN A 106 -21.63 -8.12 -1.96
N GLY A 107 -21.32 -8.44 -3.22
CA GLY A 107 -21.76 -7.69 -4.40
C GLY A 107 -20.88 -6.51 -4.81
N PHE A 108 -19.69 -6.34 -4.20
CA PHE A 108 -18.73 -5.35 -4.68
C PHE A 108 -18.11 -5.79 -6.01
N LYS A 109 -17.88 -4.84 -6.89
CA LYS A 109 -17.15 -5.09 -8.13
C LYS A 109 -15.68 -4.79 -7.94
N ILE A 110 -14.85 -5.81 -7.78
CA ILE A 110 -13.39 -5.65 -7.85
C ILE A 110 -12.99 -5.52 -9.32
N LEU A 111 -12.31 -4.42 -9.69
CA LEU A 111 -12.06 -4.06 -11.09
C LEU A 111 -11.30 -5.11 -11.88
N THR A 112 -10.35 -5.79 -11.24
CA THR A 112 -9.53 -6.85 -11.84
C THR A 112 -10.09 -8.24 -11.64
N GLY A 113 -11.29 -8.37 -11.06
CA GLY A 113 -11.91 -9.66 -10.73
C GLY A 113 -11.25 -10.38 -9.55
N GLY A 114 -10.29 -9.74 -8.88
CA GLY A 114 -9.52 -10.29 -7.76
C GLY A 114 -8.22 -9.52 -7.58
N THR A 115 -7.24 -10.11 -6.87
CA THR A 115 -5.92 -9.50 -6.69
C THR A 115 -4.81 -10.55 -6.57
N ASP A 116 -3.63 -10.23 -7.09
CA ASP A 116 -2.40 -11.00 -6.95
C ASP A 116 -1.36 -10.31 -6.06
N ASN A 117 -1.72 -9.20 -5.45
CA ASN A 117 -0.83 -8.41 -4.61
C ASN A 117 -1.51 -8.01 -3.28
N HIS A 118 -1.09 -6.91 -2.68
CA HIS A 118 -1.49 -6.46 -1.35
C HIS A 118 -2.73 -5.58 -1.31
N LEU A 119 -3.31 -5.23 -2.45
CA LEU A 119 -4.44 -4.30 -2.53
C LEU A 119 -5.42 -4.68 -3.65
N MET A 120 -6.61 -4.09 -3.58
CA MET A 120 -7.63 -4.16 -4.61
C MET A 120 -8.31 -2.80 -4.79
N LEU A 121 -8.92 -2.59 -5.94
CA LEU A 121 -9.72 -1.42 -6.26
C LEU A 121 -11.17 -1.85 -6.49
N ALA A 122 -12.07 -1.38 -5.63
CA ALA A 122 -13.50 -1.67 -5.71
C ALA A 122 -14.26 -0.52 -6.35
N ASP A 123 -15.09 -0.84 -7.35
CA ASP A 123 -16.03 0.05 -8.00
C ASP A 123 -17.34 0.08 -7.19
N LEU A 124 -17.70 1.25 -6.66
CA LEU A 124 -18.82 1.44 -5.75
C LEU A 124 -20.14 1.83 -6.44
N ARG A 125 -20.14 2.00 -7.76
CA ARG A 125 -21.34 2.46 -8.49
C ARG A 125 -22.55 1.56 -8.27
N LYS A 126 -22.34 0.24 -8.13
CA LYS A 126 -23.41 -0.72 -7.81
C LYS A 126 -23.93 -0.64 -6.37
N LYS A 127 -23.15 -0.04 -5.47
CA LYS A 127 -23.51 0.21 -4.07
C LYS A 127 -24.16 1.58 -3.85
N ASN A 128 -24.27 2.40 -4.91
CA ASN A 128 -24.84 3.74 -4.86
C ASN A 128 -24.21 4.66 -3.81
N ILE A 129 -22.93 4.50 -3.57
CA ILE A 129 -22.13 5.31 -2.65
C ILE A 129 -20.87 5.81 -3.34
N THR A 130 -20.39 7.00 -3.01
CA THR A 130 -19.12 7.53 -3.55
C THR A 130 -17.93 7.07 -2.74
N GLY A 131 -16.72 7.11 -3.36
CA GLY A 131 -15.49 6.78 -2.65
C GLY A 131 -15.24 7.67 -1.44
N LYS A 132 -15.50 8.98 -1.57
CA LYS A 132 -15.38 9.94 -0.45
C LYS A 132 -16.33 9.60 0.70
N GLU A 133 -17.58 9.34 0.38
CA GLU A 133 -18.59 9.04 1.39
C GLU A 133 -18.26 7.74 2.13
N LEU A 134 -17.95 6.65 1.42
CA LEU A 134 -17.59 5.39 2.04
C LEU A 134 -16.32 5.51 2.88
N GLN A 135 -15.29 6.20 2.38
CA GLN A 135 -14.08 6.45 3.17
C GLN A 135 -14.40 7.17 4.48
N THR A 136 -15.19 8.25 4.45
CA THR A 136 -15.53 9.01 5.65
C THR A 136 -16.30 8.15 6.67
N LYS A 137 -17.33 7.44 6.22
CA LYS A 137 -18.14 6.57 7.10
C LYS A 137 -17.32 5.41 7.69
N LEU A 138 -16.41 4.82 6.92
CA LEU A 138 -15.52 3.76 7.41
C LEU A 138 -14.49 4.28 8.41
N ASP A 139 -13.95 5.48 8.21
CA ASP A 139 -13.03 6.10 9.19
C ASP A 139 -13.70 6.30 10.56
N GLU A 140 -14.99 6.63 10.60
CA GLU A 140 -15.76 6.80 11.84
C GLU A 140 -15.96 5.48 12.60
N VAL A 141 -15.84 4.34 11.93
CA VAL A 141 -15.88 3.00 12.55
C VAL A 141 -14.50 2.32 12.57
N HIS A 142 -13.43 3.11 12.46
CA HIS A 142 -12.02 2.69 12.56
C HIS A 142 -11.55 1.72 11.47
N ILE A 143 -12.18 1.77 10.30
CA ILE A 143 -11.75 1.03 9.09
C ILE A 143 -11.20 2.04 8.09
N THR A 144 -9.87 2.08 7.91
CA THR A 144 -9.22 3.02 7.01
C THR A 144 -9.10 2.48 5.59
N VAL A 145 -9.68 3.19 4.64
CA VAL A 145 -9.54 2.96 3.19
C VAL A 145 -9.19 4.25 2.47
N ASN A 146 -8.82 4.17 1.20
CA ASN A 146 -8.58 5.37 0.38
C ASN A 146 -9.63 5.47 -0.73
N LYS A 147 -10.33 6.61 -0.82
CA LYS A 147 -11.08 6.94 -2.04
C LYS A 147 -10.12 6.91 -3.23
N ASN A 148 -10.57 6.34 -4.34
CA ASN A 148 -9.72 6.16 -5.51
C ASN A 148 -10.56 6.24 -6.79
N ALA A 149 -10.09 7.02 -7.78
CA ALA A 149 -10.74 7.02 -9.08
C ALA A 149 -10.66 5.63 -9.74
N ILE A 150 -11.71 5.27 -10.44
CA ILE A 150 -11.74 4.07 -11.30
C ILE A 150 -11.45 4.47 -12.76
N PRO A 151 -11.12 3.53 -13.65
CA PRO A 151 -10.99 3.82 -15.08
C PRO A 151 -12.28 4.47 -15.63
N ASN A 152 -12.12 5.59 -16.36
CA ASN A 152 -13.23 6.40 -16.86
C ASN A 152 -14.23 6.82 -15.77
N ASP A 153 -13.74 7.24 -14.63
CA ASP A 153 -14.55 7.63 -13.48
C ASP A 153 -15.45 8.84 -13.83
N PRO A 154 -16.78 8.73 -13.66
CA PRO A 154 -17.68 9.84 -13.88
C PRO A 154 -17.62 10.92 -12.80
N GLN A 155 -17.01 10.63 -11.64
CA GLN A 155 -16.89 11.55 -10.52
C GLN A 155 -15.59 12.36 -10.59
N LYS A 156 -15.62 13.54 -9.96
CA LYS A 156 -14.40 14.37 -9.82
C LYS A 156 -13.36 13.68 -8.91
N PRO A 157 -12.05 13.97 -9.08
CA PRO A 157 -10.99 13.33 -8.30
C PRO A 157 -11.14 13.46 -6.77
N GLY A 158 -11.82 14.51 -6.28
CA GLY A 158 -12.09 14.70 -4.85
C GLY A 158 -13.22 13.84 -4.30
N VAL A 159 -14.05 13.23 -5.15
CA VAL A 159 -15.22 12.40 -4.79
C VAL A 159 -14.98 10.95 -5.08
N THR A 160 -14.63 10.60 -6.32
CA THR A 160 -14.36 9.25 -6.86
C THR A 160 -15.53 8.28 -6.80
N SER A 161 -15.52 7.28 -7.68
CA SER A 161 -16.50 6.18 -7.69
C SER A 161 -15.94 4.88 -7.12
N GLY A 162 -14.72 4.89 -6.59
CA GLY A 162 -14.09 3.71 -6.04
C GLY A 162 -13.35 3.94 -4.75
N VAL A 163 -12.96 2.85 -4.12
CA VAL A 163 -12.06 2.81 -2.97
C VAL A 163 -10.97 1.78 -3.19
N ARG A 164 -9.77 2.11 -2.70
CA ARG A 164 -8.64 1.19 -2.63
C ARG A 164 -8.53 0.62 -1.23
N ILE A 165 -8.49 -0.70 -1.16
CA ILE A 165 -8.41 -1.47 0.08
C ILE A 165 -7.16 -2.31 0.03
N GLY A 166 -6.41 -2.39 1.12
CA GLY A 166 -5.18 -3.18 1.20
C GLY A 166 -5.00 -3.84 2.55
N THR A 167 -4.21 -4.91 2.59
CA THR A 167 -4.08 -5.81 3.74
C THR A 167 -2.76 -5.76 4.52
N PRO A 168 -1.71 -4.98 4.16
CA PRO A 168 -0.46 -5.01 4.89
C PRO A 168 -0.58 -4.64 6.38
N ALA A 169 -1.36 -3.61 6.70
CA ALA A 169 -1.50 -3.15 8.08
C ALA A 169 -2.23 -4.16 8.97
N CYS A 170 -3.34 -4.75 8.52
CA CYS A 170 -4.04 -5.78 9.27
C CYS A 170 -3.22 -7.08 9.36
N THR A 171 -2.47 -7.45 8.30
CA THR A 171 -1.55 -8.59 8.37
C THR A 171 -0.43 -8.36 9.40
N THR A 172 0.10 -7.15 9.52
CA THR A 172 1.07 -6.80 10.57
C THR A 172 0.49 -6.99 11.97
N ARG A 173 -0.83 -6.79 12.14
CA ARG A 173 -1.54 -7.07 13.40
C ARG A 173 -1.79 -8.56 13.65
N GLY A 174 -1.55 -9.43 12.68
CA GLY A 174 -1.79 -10.87 12.78
C GLY A 174 -3.13 -11.34 12.21
N PHE A 175 -3.84 -10.52 11.45
CA PHE A 175 -5.06 -10.93 10.74
C PHE A 175 -4.75 -12.04 9.75
N THR A 176 -5.67 -12.98 9.62
CA THR A 176 -5.59 -14.15 8.75
C THR A 176 -6.73 -14.15 7.71
N PRO A 177 -6.72 -15.05 6.72
CA PRO A 177 -7.82 -15.16 5.76
C PRO A 177 -9.19 -15.42 6.39
N GLU A 178 -9.23 -16.06 7.57
CA GLU A 178 -10.45 -16.34 8.32
C GLU A 178 -11.12 -15.08 8.89
N ASP A 179 -10.35 -14.00 9.10
CA ASP A 179 -10.87 -12.71 9.57
C ASP A 179 -11.47 -11.88 8.42
N MET A 180 -11.07 -12.15 7.18
CA MET A 180 -11.43 -11.32 6.02
C MET A 180 -12.94 -11.29 5.71
N PRO A 181 -13.73 -12.36 5.90
CA PRO A 181 -15.18 -12.29 5.76
C PRO A 181 -15.82 -11.29 6.72
N VAL A 182 -15.35 -11.20 7.97
CA VAL A 182 -15.85 -10.23 8.96
C VAL A 182 -15.52 -8.80 8.54
N VAL A 183 -14.28 -8.58 8.04
CA VAL A 183 -13.88 -7.27 7.51
C VAL A 183 -14.75 -6.86 6.31
N ALA A 184 -15.01 -7.79 5.39
CA ALA A 184 -15.88 -7.54 4.24
C ALA A 184 -17.32 -7.22 4.64
N ASP A 185 -17.86 -7.96 5.62
CA ASP A 185 -19.21 -7.74 6.18
C ASP A 185 -19.31 -6.35 6.82
N CYS A 186 -18.31 -5.93 7.59
CA CYS A 186 -18.25 -4.58 8.16
C CYS A 186 -18.27 -3.50 7.08
N ILE A 187 -17.48 -3.66 6.02
CA ILE A 187 -17.42 -2.71 4.90
C ILE A 187 -18.77 -2.66 4.17
N ASP A 188 -19.40 -3.80 3.94
CA ASP A 188 -20.70 -3.88 3.25
C ASP A 188 -21.83 -3.26 4.06
N LYS A 189 -21.90 -3.53 5.36
CA LYS A 189 -22.88 -2.94 6.27
C LYS A 189 -22.81 -1.41 6.26
N ILE A 190 -21.60 -0.84 6.34
CA ILE A 190 -21.41 0.61 6.27
C ILE A 190 -21.75 1.18 4.90
N ALA A 191 -21.43 0.47 3.82
CA ALA A 191 -21.78 0.89 2.47
C ALA A 191 -23.29 0.86 2.18
N THR A 192 -24.03 -0.02 2.85
CA THR A 192 -25.45 -0.26 2.61
C THR A 192 -26.32 0.63 3.49
N ASP A 193 -26.11 0.64 4.80
CA ASP A 193 -26.85 1.46 5.76
C ASP A 193 -25.96 1.78 6.97
N TYR A 194 -25.34 2.95 6.93
CA TYR A 194 -24.44 3.42 7.97
C TYR A 194 -25.12 3.59 9.31
N GLU A 195 -26.29 4.26 9.33
CA GLU A 195 -26.99 4.59 10.59
C GLU A 195 -27.46 3.33 11.34
N ALA A 196 -28.00 2.35 10.60
CA ALA A 196 -28.47 1.12 11.19
C ALA A 196 -27.33 0.20 11.68
N ASN A 197 -26.14 0.27 11.07
CA ASN A 197 -25.08 -0.70 11.29
C ASN A 197 -23.88 -0.18 12.08
N ARG A 198 -23.76 1.14 12.30
CA ARG A 198 -22.58 1.77 12.89
C ARG A 198 -22.13 1.14 14.19
N GLU A 199 -23.05 0.97 15.15
CA GLU A 199 -22.72 0.42 16.48
C GLU A 199 -22.29 -1.05 16.39
N ALA A 200 -22.97 -1.85 15.56
CA ALA A 200 -22.63 -3.26 15.37
C ALA A 200 -21.26 -3.42 14.71
N VAL A 201 -20.91 -2.55 13.75
CA VAL A 201 -19.59 -2.56 13.11
C VAL A 201 -18.50 -2.11 14.08
N LEU A 202 -18.73 -1.07 14.89
CA LEU A 202 -17.78 -0.66 15.93
C LEU A 202 -17.47 -1.82 16.90
N ALA A 203 -18.50 -2.57 17.33
CA ALA A 203 -18.31 -3.72 18.19
C ALA A 203 -17.51 -4.85 17.51
N ALA A 204 -17.78 -5.14 16.23
CA ALA A 204 -17.05 -6.14 15.46
C ALA A 204 -15.58 -5.75 15.23
N VAL A 205 -15.31 -4.49 14.94
CA VAL A 205 -13.94 -3.96 14.80
C VAL A 205 -13.20 -4.03 16.13
N ALA A 206 -13.84 -3.66 17.25
CA ALA A 206 -13.25 -3.75 18.59
C ALA A 206 -12.85 -5.20 18.92
N GLU A 207 -13.71 -6.17 18.59
CA GLU A 207 -13.43 -7.61 18.81
C GLU A 207 -12.23 -8.08 17.95
N LEU A 208 -12.18 -7.72 16.67
CA LEU A 208 -11.02 -8.02 15.79
C LEU A 208 -9.73 -7.42 16.33
N VAL A 209 -9.77 -6.17 16.79
CA VAL A 209 -8.61 -5.48 17.36
C VAL A 209 -8.16 -6.13 18.67
N ARG A 210 -9.10 -6.57 19.51
CA ARG A 210 -8.81 -7.29 20.77
C ARG A 210 -8.18 -8.66 20.50
N LYS A 211 -8.65 -9.37 19.46
CA LYS A 211 -8.09 -10.66 19.02
C LYS A 211 -6.67 -10.50 18.47
N HIS A 212 -6.36 -9.37 17.87
CA HIS A 212 -5.09 -9.07 17.20
C HIS A 212 -4.45 -7.79 17.75
N PRO A 213 -3.95 -7.77 18.99
CA PRO A 213 -3.31 -6.59 19.58
C PRO A 213 -1.99 -6.27 18.85
N ILE A 214 -1.63 -4.97 18.79
CA ILE A 214 -0.32 -4.54 18.21
C ILE A 214 0.80 -4.74 19.22
N TYR A 215 0.50 -4.52 20.50
CA TYR A 215 1.44 -4.65 21.62
C TYR A 215 0.87 -5.64 22.63
N GLU A 216 1.73 -6.51 23.16
CA GLU A 216 1.44 -7.40 24.27
C GLU A 216 1.61 -6.68 25.62
#